data_21f2c68ccb25f142cc6bf7f35f5a6c79
#
_entry.id   21f2c68ccb25f142cc6bf7f35f5a6c79
#
_cell.length_a   1.000
_cell.length_b   1.000
_cell.length_c   1.000
_cell.angle_alpha   90.00
_cell.angle_beta   90.00
_cell.angle_gamma   90.00
#
_symmetry.space_group_name_H-M   'P 1'
#
loop_
_entity.id
_entity.type
_entity.pdbx_description
1 polymer ?
#
loop_
_entity_poly.entity_id
_entity_poly.type
_entity_poly.pdbx_seq_one_letter_code
_entity_poly.pdbx_strand_id
1 'polypeptide(L)'
;MAREIVFKMERPGLVEEGQEVEVSESVTPFNVNYMIEPAVAMSALFKLNNRLKTENGMTKGIVKKIEENDRGFYITVIFEEE
;
A
#
# COMPACT_ATOMS: atom_id res chain seq x y z
N MET A 1 11.28 3.32 12.46
CA MET A 1 10.73 4.46 11.72
C MET A 1 9.53 4.00 10.91
N ALA A 2 8.47 4.80 10.88
CA ALA A 2 7.27 4.44 10.13
C ALA A 2 7.29 5.14 8.78
N ARG A 3 6.76 4.47 7.76
CA ARG A 3 6.60 5.02 6.44
C ARG A 3 5.15 4.91 6.01
N GLU A 4 4.63 5.97 5.38
CA GLU A 4 3.26 5.99 4.88
C GLU A 4 3.24 5.87 3.37
N ILE A 5 2.36 5.03 2.86
CA ILE A 5 2.13 4.88 1.42
C ILE A 5 0.63 4.99 1.18
N VAL A 6 0.26 5.74 0.14
CA VAL A 6 -1.14 5.90 -0.25
C VAL A 6 -1.47 4.92 -1.37
N PHE A 7 -2.56 4.19 -1.19
CA PHE A 7 -3.07 3.24 -2.17
C PHE A 7 -4.42 3.73 -2.70
N LYS A 8 -4.71 3.47 -3.95
CA LYS A 8 -5.99 3.80 -4.54
C LYS A 8 -6.87 2.56 -4.61
N MET A 9 -8.09 2.69 -4.08
CA MET A 9 -9.09 1.62 -4.04
C MET A 9 -10.28 2.03 -4.91
N GLU A 10 -10.77 1.12 -5.74
CA GLU A 10 -11.88 1.41 -6.64
C GLU A 10 -13.24 1.17 -5.99
N ARG A 11 -13.31 0.28 -5.01
CA ARG A 11 -14.56 -0.08 -4.34
C ARG A 11 -14.48 0.25 -2.86
N PRO A 12 -15.57 0.77 -2.26
CA PRO A 12 -15.59 1.03 -0.81
C PRO A 12 -15.74 -0.26 -0.01
N GLY A 13 -15.37 -0.17 1.27
CA GLY A 13 -15.67 -1.23 2.24
C GLY A 13 -14.79 -2.46 2.20
N LEU A 14 -13.69 -2.44 1.43
CA LEU A 14 -12.79 -3.59 1.33
C LEU A 14 -11.80 -3.64 2.49
N VAL A 15 -11.49 -2.50 3.09
CA VAL A 15 -10.62 -2.40 4.27
C VAL A 15 -11.18 -1.36 5.21
N GLU A 16 -10.72 -1.39 6.47
CA GLU A 16 -11.14 -0.45 7.51
C GLU A 16 -9.93 0.19 8.17
N GLU A 17 -10.14 1.38 8.72
CA GLU A 17 -9.08 2.06 9.50
C GLU A 17 -8.68 1.19 10.69
N GLY A 18 -7.39 1.10 10.94
CA GLY A 18 -6.85 0.27 12.00
C GLY A 18 -6.60 -1.18 11.62
N GLN A 19 -7.05 -1.60 10.43
CA GLN A 19 -6.89 -2.97 9.97
C GLN A 19 -5.45 -3.23 9.53
N GLU A 20 -4.93 -4.41 9.89
CA GLU A 20 -3.66 -4.88 9.34
C GLU A 20 -3.93 -5.48 7.96
N VAL A 21 -3.12 -5.07 6.97
CA VAL A 21 -3.26 -5.55 5.59
C VAL A 21 -1.95 -6.14 5.11
N GLU A 22 -2.06 -7.13 4.25
CA GLU A 22 -0.91 -7.71 3.57
C GLU A 22 -0.69 -6.97 2.26
N VAL A 23 0.57 -6.66 1.97
CA VAL A 23 0.95 -5.89 0.79
C VAL A 23 2.00 -6.66 0.02
N SER A 24 1.75 -6.84 -1.28
CA SER A 24 2.72 -7.47 -2.17
C SER A 24 3.50 -6.40 -2.93
N GLU A 25 4.74 -6.75 -3.28
CA GLU A 25 5.61 -5.89 -4.05
C GLU A 25 5.72 -6.39 -5.48
N SER A 26 5.59 -5.49 -6.45
CA SER A 26 5.80 -5.79 -7.85
C SER A 26 6.97 -4.94 -8.35
N VAL A 27 8.04 -5.60 -8.77
CA VAL A 27 9.28 -4.94 -9.19
C VAL A 27 9.48 -5.14 -10.69
N THR A 28 9.73 -4.04 -11.39
CA THR A 28 10.13 -4.06 -12.79
C THR A 28 11.57 -3.57 -12.90
N PRO A 29 12.22 -3.65 -14.07
CA PRO A 29 13.57 -3.09 -14.21
C PRO A 29 13.68 -1.59 -13.92
N PHE A 30 12.57 -0.85 -13.91
CA PHE A 30 12.57 0.60 -13.77
C PHE A 30 11.88 1.10 -12.51
N ASN A 31 10.92 0.35 -11.98
CA ASN A 31 10.01 0.83 -10.96
C ASN A 31 9.62 -0.27 -9.99
N VAL A 32 8.99 0.14 -8.88
CA VAL A 32 8.36 -0.78 -7.96
C VAL A 32 7.00 -0.19 -7.56
N ASN A 33 6.00 -1.05 -7.41
CA ASN A 33 4.73 -0.64 -6.82
C ASN A 33 4.24 -1.70 -5.86
N TYR A 34 3.23 -1.36 -5.08
CA TYR A 34 2.70 -2.20 -4.03
C TYR A 34 1.20 -2.37 -4.18
N MET A 35 0.69 -3.52 -3.77
CA MET A 35 -0.74 -3.81 -3.86
C MET A 35 -1.20 -4.43 -2.55
N ILE A 36 -2.33 -3.92 -2.03
CA ILE A 36 -2.98 -4.53 -0.87
C ILE A 36 -3.69 -5.79 -1.36
N GLU A 37 -3.33 -6.93 -0.77
CA GLU A 37 -3.89 -8.22 -1.13
C GLU A 37 -5.24 -8.48 -0.43
N PRO A 38 -6.17 -9.16 -1.05
CA PRO A 38 -6.15 -9.70 -2.43
C PRO A 38 -6.69 -8.69 -3.45
N ALA A 39 -5.79 -8.00 -4.15
CA ALA A 39 -6.11 -7.06 -5.23
C ALA A 39 -7.10 -5.95 -4.83
N VAL A 40 -6.96 -5.44 -3.60
CA VAL A 40 -7.87 -4.44 -3.04
C VAL A 40 -7.54 -3.03 -3.53
N ALA A 41 -6.26 -2.68 -3.52
CA ALA A 41 -5.82 -1.34 -3.85
C ALA A 41 -4.36 -1.37 -4.30
N MET A 42 -3.96 -0.41 -5.14
CA MET A 42 -2.60 -0.33 -5.67
C MET A 42 -1.98 1.02 -5.35
N SER A 43 -0.67 1.02 -5.11
CA SER A 43 0.08 2.25 -4.91
C SER A 43 0.50 2.84 -6.26
N ALA A 44 1.01 4.08 -6.21
CA ALA A 44 1.71 4.67 -7.35
C ALA A 44 3.05 3.93 -7.57
N LEU A 45 3.69 4.22 -8.69
CA LEU A 45 5.02 3.69 -8.98
C LEU A 45 6.09 4.48 -8.22
N PHE A 46 7.06 3.76 -7.66
CA PHE A 46 8.18 4.35 -6.94
C PHE A 46 9.49 4.00 -7.64
N LYS A 47 10.52 4.79 -7.37
CA LYS A 47 11.87 4.46 -7.83
C LYS A 47 12.40 3.24 -7.05
N LEU A 48 13.26 2.47 -7.70
CA LEU A 48 13.79 1.24 -7.08
C LEU A 48 14.56 1.50 -5.78
N ASN A 49 15.20 2.67 -5.64
CA ASN A 49 15.92 3.01 -4.42
C ASN A 49 14.99 3.41 -3.26
N ASN A 50 13.70 3.43 -3.50
CA ASN A 50 12.69 3.81 -2.51
C ASN A 50 11.81 2.64 -2.10
N ARG A 51 12.34 1.43 -2.15
CA ARG A 51 11.61 0.21 -1.84
C ARG A 51 11.39 0.05 -0.33
N LEU A 52 10.24 -0.54 0.01
CA LEU A 52 10.00 -1.03 1.36
C LEU A 52 10.84 -2.28 1.62
N LYS A 53 11.12 -2.55 2.89
CA LYS A 53 11.65 -3.85 3.28
C LYS A 53 10.54 -4.88 3.15
N THR A 54 10.77 -5.90 2.34
CA THR A 54 9.81 -6.98 2.16
C THR A 54 10.48 -8.31 2.40
N GLU A 55 9.69 -9.31 2.73
CA GLU A 55 10.14 -10.68 2.86
C GLU A 55 9.42 -11.51 1.81
N ASN A 56 10.17 -12.04 0.86
CA ASN A 56 9.61 -12.77 -0.28
C ASN A 56 8.59 -11.95 -1.08
N GLY A 57 8.84 -10.64 -1.20
CA GLY A 57 7.95 -9.75 -1.93
C GLY A 57 6.68 -9.37 -1.18
N MET A 58 6.60 -9.68 0.12
CA MET A 58 5.42 -9.39 0.93
C MET A 58 5.79 -8.60 2.17
N THR A 59 4.88 -7.74 2.60
CA THR A 59 5.02 -7.01 3.85
C THR A 59 3.63 -6.77 4.44
N LYS A 60 3.57 -6.19 5.62
CA LYS A 60 2.31 -5.88 6.29
C LYS A 60 2.32 -4.43 6.75
N GLY A 61 1.16 -3.82 6.73
CA GLY A 61 0.98 -2.46 7.24
C GLY A 61 -0.36 -2.31 7.91
N ILE A 62 -0.55 -1.16 8.54
CA ILE A 62 -1.80 -0.83 9.23
C ILE A 62 -2.47 0.33 8.50
N VAL A 63 -3.75 0.20 8.21
CA VAL A 63 -4.52 1.25 7.58
C VAL A 63 -4.67 2.41 8.56
N LYS A 64 -4.10 3.56 8.24
CA LYS A 64 -4.15 4.75 9.07
C LYS A 64 -5.44 5.54 8.84
N LYS A 65 -5.78 5.76 7.59
CA LYS A 65 -7.00 6.49 7.23
C LYS A 65 -7.46 6.13 5.83
N ILE A 66 -8.73 6.37 5.59
CA ILE A 66 -9.34 6.18 4.28
C ILE A 66 -10.02 7.50 3.91
N GLU A 67 -9.68 8.04 2.75
CA GLU A 67 -10.30 9.27 2.23
C GLU A 67 -11.05 8.96 0.95
N GLU A 68 -12.21 9.59 0.79
CA GLU A 68 -13.00 9.50 -0.43
C GLU A 68 -13.01 10.85 -1.15
N ASN A 69 -12.86 10.82 -2.45
CA ASN A 69 -13.04 12.00 -3.29
C ASN A 69 -13.63 11.59 -4.64
N ASP A 70 -13.73 12.55 -5.57
CA ASP A 70 -14.34 12.30 -6.90
C ASP A 70 -13.63 11.24 -7.72
N ARG A 71 -12.39 10.91 -7.37
CA ARG A 71 -11.57 9.96 -8.14
C ARG A 71 -11.57 8.56 -7.55
N GLY A 72 -12.13 8.38 -6.35
CA GLY A 72 -12.19 7.10 -5.68
C GLY A 72 -11.80 7.19 -4.21
N PHE A 73 -11.29 6.09 -3.70
CA PHE A 73 -10.94 5.96 -2.29
C PHE A 73 -9.42 5.86 -2.18
N TYR A 74 -8.84 6.63 -1.26
CA TYR A 74 -7.40 6.63 -1.02
C TYR A 74 -7.14 6.12 0.39
N ILE A 75 -6.32 5.08 0.48
CA ILE A 75 -5.99 4.40 1.73
C ILE A 75 -4.55 4.73 2.09
N THR A 76 -4.34 5.35 3.25
CA THR A 76 -3.00 5.58 3.77
C THR A 76 -2.63 4.43 4.70
N VAL A 77 -1.56 3.72 4.38
CA VAL A 77 -1.09 2.57 5.14
C VAL A 77 0.27 2.90 5.74
N ILE A 78 0.43 2.59 7.03
CA ILE A 78 1.68 2.80 7.75
C ILE A 78 2.45 1.48 7.77
N PHE A 79 3.72 1.55 7.40
CA PHE A 79 4.66 0.43 7.45
C PHE A 79 5.74 0.74 8.45
N GLU A 80 5.99 -0.19 9.38
CA GLU A 80 7.10 -0.08 10.30
C GLU A 80 8.38 -0.55 9.61
N GLU A 81 9.37 0.32 9.54
CA GLU A 81 10.69 0.02 8.97
C GLU A 81 11.75 0.20 10.04
N GLU A 82 12.61 -0.76 10.16
CA GLU A 82 13.74 -0.68 11.09
C GLU A 82 14.93 0.02 10.46
#